data_7a6cbd50e5ecc96079799ebc2e7656d9
#
_entry.id   7a6cbd50e5ecc96079799ebc2e7656d9
#
_cell.length_a   1.000
_cell.length_b   1.000
_cell.length_c   1.000
_cell.angle_alpha   90.00
_cell.angle_beta   90.00
_cell.angle_gamma   90.00
#
_symmetry.space_group_name_H-M   'P 1'
#
loop_
_entity.id
_entity.type
_entity.pdbx_description
1 polymer ?
#
loop_
_entity_poly.entity_id
_entity_poly.type
_entity_poly.pdbx_seq_one_letter_code
_entity_poly.pdbx_strand_id
1 'polypeptide(L)'
;MSNTDLTEFIFIPLSDFIFKAIGERPYLMNSAFNGKDGDYIACKIVEIPIISWSEGARTNSGTDGRDVVYTTYEAIVRIVAYGDSALTKIQSICQAFREKRLLKILQEKNIAYSTHNPARDTSFQYLDKVEIRYETLCTLRFVQGGIDRGDDPSYIEKAGATATYT
;
A
#
# COMPACT_ATOMS: atom_id res chain seq x y z
N MET A 1 -4.11 -15.15 -2.26
CA MET A 1 -3.74 -14.39 -1.05
C MET A 1 -4.99 -13.83 -0.39
N SER A 2 -5.04 -13.86 0.95
CA SER A 2 -6.09 -13.18 1.69
C SER A 2 -5.87 -11.66 1.67
N ASN A 3 -6.90 -10.85 1.97
CA ASN A 3 -6.74 -9.39 2.10
C ASN A 3 -5.72 -9.02 3.19
N THR A 4 -5.54 -9.86 4.20
CA THR A 4 -4.55 -9.69 5.26
C THR A 4 -3.14 -9.80 4.72
N ASP A 5 -2.88 -10.78 3.84
CA ASP A 5 -1.56 -10.99 3.22
C ASP A 5 -1.15 -9.80 2.33
N LEU A 6 -2.12 -9.22 1.58
CA LEU A 6 -1.87 -8.04 0.75
C LEU A 6 -1.57 -6.80 1.60
N THR A 7 -2.26 -6.64 2.72
CA THR A 7 -2.02 -5.54 3.66
C THR A 7 -0.61 -5.59 4.22
N GLU A 8 -0.16 -6.75 4.69
CA GLU A 8 1.19 -6.95 5.21
C GLU A 8 2.26 -6.79 4.12
N PHE A 9 1.99 -7.31 2.92
CA PHE A 9 2.88 -7.17 1.77
C PHE A 9 3.20 -5.70 1.44
N ILE A 10 2.23 -4.81 1.58
CA ILE A 10 2.39 -3.38 1.30
C ILE A 10 2.95 -2.64 2.53
N PHE A 11 2.40 -2.95 3.72
CA PHE A 11 2.71 -2.20 4.93
C PHE A 11 4.15 -2.37 5.40
N ILE A 12 4.70 -3.58 5.36
CA ILE A 12 6.06 -3.85 5.86
C ILE A 12 7.10 -3.04 5.08
N PRO A 13 7.17 -3.09 3.73
CA PRO A 13 8.13 -2.29 2.98
C PRO A 13 7.92 -0.78 3.13
N LEU A 14 6.67 -0.34 3.20
CA LEU A 14 6.36 1.08 3.42
C LEU A 14 6.81 1.54 4.82
N SER A 15 6.63 0.70 5.84
CA SER A 15 7.13 0.96 7.19
C SER A 15 8.65 1.10 7.23
N ASP A 16 9.37 0.24 6.52
CA ASP A 16 10.84 0.33 6.40
C ASP A 16 11.28 1.59 5.65
N PHE A 17 10.56 1.95 4.59
CA PHE A 17 10.78 3.19 3.86
C PHE A 17 10.60 4.42 4.76
N ILE A 18 9.47 4.50 5.50
CA ILE A 18 9.19 5.60 6.43
C ILE A 18 10.23 5.66 7.55
N PHE A 19 10.59 4.51 8.11
CA PHE A 19 11.64 4.44 9.14
C PHE A 19 12.98 5.01 8.64
N LYS A 20 13.36 4.70 7.40
CA LYS A 20 14.58 5.27 6.79
C LYS A 20 14.47 6.76 6.50
N ALA A 21 13.28 7.26 6.23
CA ALA A 21 13.04 8.67 5.94
C ALA A 21 13.09 9.56 7.20
N ILE A 22 12.52 9.10 8.30
CA ILE A 22 12.29 9.93 9.49
C ILE A 22 12.71 9.31 10.82
N GLY A 23 13.22 8.08 10.83
CA GLY A 23 13.66 7.38 12.06
C GLY A 23 12.56 6.76 12.91
N GLU A 24 11.29 6.84 12.48
CA GLU A 24 10.15 6.30 13.21
C GLU A 24 9.37 5.29 12.35
N ARG A 25 8.90 4.20 12.99
CA ARG A 25 8.02 3.23 12.33
C ARG A 25 6.56 3.63 12.49
N PRO A 26 5.77 3.60 11.41
CA PRO A 26 4.35 3.87 11.50
C PRO A 26 3.60 2.70 12.14
N TYR A 27 2.46 3.00 12.73
CA TYR A 27 1.46 2.02 13.15
C TYR A 27 0.52 1.70 11.99
N LEU A 28 0.12 0.44 11.87
CA LEU A 28 -0.95 0.07 10.95
C LEU A 28 -2.30 0.41 11.57
N MET A 29 -3.02 1.34 10.96
CA MET A 29 -4.40 1.67 11.37
C MET A 29 -5.35 0.59 10.88
N ASN A 30 -5.64 -0.34 11.74
CA ASN A 30 -6.68 -1.36 11.56
C ASN A 30 -7.77 -1.17 12.63
N SER A 31 -8.76 -2.06 12.66
CA SER A 31 -9.87 -2.01 13.62
C SER A 31 -9.44 -2.10 15.10
N ALA A 32 -8.23 -2.57 15.36
CA ALA A 32 -7.66 -2.70 16.72
C ALA A 32 -6.81 -1.49 17.13
N PHE A 33 -6.58 -0.53 16.23
CA PHE A 33 -5.78 0.64 16.54
C PHE A 33 -6.61 1.71 17.28
N ASN A 34 -6.28 1.96 18.54
CA ASN A 34 -7.00 2.89 19.41
C ASN A 34 -6.37 4.28 19.52
N GLY A 35 -5.37 4.58 18.66
CA GLY A 35 -4.59 5.80 18.76
C GLY A 35 -3.51 5.73 19.86
N LYS A 36 -2.71 6.79 19.97
CA LYS A 36 -1.70 6.97 20.98
C LYS A 36 -1.66 8.45 21.38
N ASP A 37 -1.23 8.71 22.61
CA ASP A 37 -0.92 10.07 23.03
C ASP A 37 0.46 10.49 22.48
N GLY A 38 0.58 11.78 22.14
CA GLY A 38 1.83 12.38 21.66
C GLY A 38 2.08 12.22 20.18
N ASP A 39 3.33 12.36 19.79
CA ASP A 39 3.79 12.34 18.41
C ASP A 39 3.94 10.91 17.90
N TYR A 40 3.19 10.56 16.86
CA TYR A 40 3.32 9.26 16.19
C TYR A 40 2.90 9.33 14.72
N ILE A 41 3.15 8.26 13.99
CA ILE A 41 2.72 8.08 12.60
C ILE A 41 1.90 6.82 12.50
N ALA A 42 0.87 6.90 11.67
CA ALA A 42 0.03 5.75 11.35
C ALA A 42 -0.23 5.67 9.84
N CYS A 43 -0.36 4.45 9.34
CA CYS A 43 -0.69 4.18 7.94
C CYS A 43 -1.98 3.38 7.86
N LYS A 44 -2.85 3.74 6.91
CA LYS A 44 -4.05 3.01 6.58
C LYS A 44 -4.05 2.70 5.08
N ILE A 45 -4.18 1.43 4.74
CA ILE A 45 -4.48 1.04 3.37
C ILE A 45 -5.96 1.35 3.14
N VAL A 46 -6.24 2.27 2.22
CA VAL A 46 -7.60 2.75 1.94
C VAL A 46 -8.30 1.77 1.01
N GLU A 47 -7.62 1.41 -0.08
CA GLU A 47 -8.13 0.49 -1.09
C GLU A 47 -6.97 -0.13 -1.89
N ILE A 48 -7.25 -1.28 -2.52
CA ILE A 48 -6.30 -1.99 -3.39
C ILE A 48 -7.05 -2.40 -4.68
N PRO A 49 -7.36 -1.45 -5.58
CA PRO A 49 -7.99 -1.78 -6.84
C PRO A 49 -7.07 -2.57 -7.78
N ILE A 50 -7.66 -3.44 -8.58
CA ILE A 50 -7.03 -4.07 -9.71
C ILE A 50 -7.07 -3.07 -10.87
N ILE A 51 -5.90 -2.75 -11.46
CA ILE A 51 -5.84 -1.80 -12.58
C ILE A 51 -5.70 -2.47 -13.94
N SER A 52 -5.09 -3.62 -13.99
CA SER A 52 -4.99 -4.35 -15.25
C SER A 52 -4.75 -5.84 -15.02
N TRP A 53 -5.14 -6.60 -16.01
CA TRP A 53 -4.84 -8.02 -16.14
C TRP A 53 -3.96 -8.16 -17.37
N SER A 54 -2.89 -8.91 -17.28
CA SER A 54 -2.19 -9.40 -18.44
C SER A 54 -2.25 -10.92 -18.41
N GLU A 55 -2.80 -11.52 -19.44
CA GLU A 55 -2.53 -12.93 -19.69
C GLU A 55 -1.03 -13.05 -19.91
N GLY A 56 -0.36 -13.72 -18.97
CA GLY A 56 1.07 -13.85 -19.00
C GLY A 56 1.50 -14.61 -20.22
N ALA A 57 2.64 -14.20 -20.79
CA ALA A 57 3.31 -15.01 -21.77
C ALA A 57 3.48 -16.42 -21.21
N ARG A 58 3.11 -17.44 -21.99
CA ARG A 58 3.40 -18.84 -21.68
C ARG A 58 4.87 -18.96 -21.38
N THR A 59 5.21 -19.04 -20.12
CA THR A 59 6.57 -19.39 -19.75
C THR A 59 6.67 -20.89 -19.95
N ASN A 60 7.33 -21.32 -21.01
CA ASN A 60 7.72 -22.71 -21.26
C ASN A 60 8.73 -23.23 -20.23
N SER A 61 8.76 -22.64 -19.04
CA SER A 61 9.67 -23.01 -17.97
C SER A 61 9.04 -24.05 -17.08
N GLY A 62 9.11 -25.28 -17.50
CA GLY A 62 8.82 -26.41 -16.62
C GLY A 62 7.62 -27.25 -17.04
N THR A 63 7.74 -28.45 -16.79
CA THR A 63 6.99 -29.67 -17.07
C THR A 63 5.46 -29.66 -17.08
N ASP A 64 4.80 -28.55 -16.73
CA ASP A 64 3.33 -28.52 -16.56
C ASP A 64 2.56 -27.63 -17.53
N GLY A 65 3.23 -26.82 -18.38
CA GLY A 65 2.55 -26.00 -19.42
C GLY A 65 1.47 -25.05 -18.88
N ARG A 66 1.58 -24.61 -17.62
CA ARG A 66 0.59 -23.75 -16.99
C ARG A 66 0.83 -22.29 -17.34
N ASP A 67 -0.22 -21.60 -17.70
CA ASP A 67 -0.15 -20.16 -17.96
C ASP A 67 -0.07 -19.40 -16.63
N VAL A 68 0.77 -18.37 -16.57
CA VAL A 68 0.87 -17.48 -15.40
C VAL A 68 0.11 -16.20 -15.73
N VAL A 69 -0.92 -15.93 -14.97
CA VAL A 69 -1.68 -14.67 -15.06
C VAL A 69 -1.06 -13.65 -14.12
N TYR A 70 -0.67 -12.50 -14.66
CA TYR A 70 -0.18 -11.38 -13.88
C TYR A 70 -1.29 -10.35 -13.67
N THR A 71 -1.53 -10.01 -12.42
CA THR A 71 -2.49 -8.98 -12.04
C THR A 71 -1.75 -7.78 -11.46
N THR A 72 -2.00 -6.61 -12.01
CA THR A 72 -1.45 -5.35 -11.49
C THR A 72 -2.43 -4.71 -10.52
N TYR A 73 -1.94 -4.42 -9.34
CA TYR A 73 -2.67 -3.75 -8.27
C TYR A 73 -2.14 -2.34 -8.06
N GLU A 74 -3.02 -1.47 -7.59
CA GLU A 74 -2.69 -0.14 -7.13
C GLU A 74 -3.20 0.04 -5.71
N ALA A 75 -2.30 0.16 -4.74
CA ALA A 75 -2.68 0.41 -3.36
C ALA A 75 -2.67 1.89 -3.06
N ILE A 76 -3.78 2.41 -2.55
CA ILE A 76 -3.88 3.76 -2.02
C ILE A 76 -3.69 3.70 -0.52
N VAL A 77 -2.61 4.33 -0.04
CA VAL A 77 -2.23 4.32 1.36
C VAL A 77 -2.30 5.74 1.92
N ARG A 78 -3.04 5.90 2.99
CA ARG A 78 -3.06 7.13 3.80
C ARG A 78 -1.97 7.04 4.85
N ILE A 79 -1.10 8.05 4.89
CA ILE A 79 -0.07 8.24 5.91
C ILE A 79 -0.46 9.45 6.73
N VAL A 80 -0.61 9.29 8.03
CA VAL A 80 -1.04 10.35 8.96
C VAL A 80 0.00 10.49 10.05
N ALA A 81 0.46 11.71 10.30
CA ALA A 81 1.27 12.06 11.47
C ALA A 81 0.44 12.87 12.46
N TYR A 82 0.68 12.63 13.73
CA TYR A 82 0.01 13.24 14.85
C TYR A 82 1.01 13.99 15.72
N GLY A 83 0.55 15.03 16.40
CA GLY A 83 1.31 15.83 17.37
C GLY A 83 2.05 17.02 16.75
N ASP A 84 2.86 17.69 17.54
CA ASP A 84 3.48 18.97 17.18
C ASP A 84 4.44 18.87 16.01
N SER A 85 5.09 17.72 15.80
CA SER A 85 6.00 17.48 14.68
C SER A 85 5.31 16.94 13.42
N ALA A 86 3.99 16.79 13.41
CA ALA A 86 3.23 16.12 12.37
C ALA A 86 3.49 16.68 10.96
N LEU A 87 3.47 18.01 10.79
CA LEU A 87 3.75 18.65 9.49
C LEU A 87 5.15 18.31 8.98
N THR A 88 6.16 18.46 9.85
CA THR A 88 7.57 18.19 9.49
C THR A 88 7.75 16.72 9.08
N LYS A 89 7.16 15.79 9.82
CA LYS A 89 7.21 14.35 9.51
C LYS A 89 6.59 14.05 8.14
N ILE A 90 5.39 14.55 7.86
CA ILE A 90 4.73 14.33 6.55
C ILE A 90 5.52 14.98 5.41
N GLN A 91 6.04 16.19 5.59
CA GLN A 91 6.87 16.84 4.57
C GLN A 91 8.15 16.04 4.28
N SER A 92 8.81 15.52 5.31
CA SER A 92 10.00 14.67 5.16
C SER A 92 9.68 13.37 4.40
N ILE A 93 8.55 12.74 4.69
CA ILE A 93 8.09 11.55 3.96
C ILE A 93 7.78 11.90 2.49
N CYS A 94 7.08 13.00 2.22
CA CYS A 94 6.81 13.46 0.86
C CYS A 94 8.11 13.76 0.08
N GLN A 95 9.12 14.31 0.75
CA GLN A 95 10.42 14.52 0.13
C GLN A 95 11.15 13.20 -0.13
N ALA A 96 11.09 12.25 0.79
CA ALA A 96 11.69 10.94 0.65
C ALA A 96 11.18 10.17 -0.58
N PHE A 97 9.91 10.35 -0.98
CA PHE A 97 9.37 9.80 -2.22
C PHE A 97 10.03 10.35 -3.51
N ARG A 98 10.82 11.41 -3.43
CA ARG A 98 11.61 11.93 -4.54
C ARG A 98 13.04 11.38 -4.55
N GLU A 99 13.47 10.70 -3.51
CA GLU A 99 14.81 10.17 -3.36
C GLU A 99 14.93 8.76 -3.91
N LYS A 100 15.57 8.59 -5.06
CA LYS A 100 15.77 7.27 -5.70
C LYS A 100 16.39 6.23 -4.76
N ARG A 101 17.28 6.66 -3.86
CA ARG A 101 17.95 5.77 -2.90
C ARG A 101 16.94 5.13 -1.93
N LEU A 102 15.98 5.91 -1.45
CA LEU A 102 14.97 5.42 -0.51
C LEU A 102 13.90 4.59 -1.22
N LEU A 103 13.53 4.96 -2.44
CA LEU A 103 12.58 4.19 -3.26
C LEU A 103 13.08 2.76 -3.56
N LYS A 104 14.38 2.50 -3.55
CA LYS A 104 14.91 1.14 -3.69
C LYS A 104 14.35 0.16 -2.67
N ILE A 105 14.05 0.61 -1.45
CA ILE A 105 13.45 -0.23 -0.40
C ILE A 105 12.13 -0.83 -0.86
N LEU A 106 11.29 -0.04 -1.53
CA LEU A 106 10.03 -0.51 -2.11
C LEU A 106 10.28 -1.38 -3.34
N GLN A 107 11.19 -0.97 -4.22
CA GLN A 107 11.51 -1.67 -5.46
C GLN A 107 12.09 -3.08 -5.21
N GLU A 108 12.89 -3.27 -4.18
CA GLU A 108 13.43 -4.57 -3.76
C GLU A 108 12.31 -5.56 -3.35
N LYS A 109 11.13 -5.04 -3.04
CA LYS A 109 9.93 -5.83 -2.76
C LYS A 109 8.93 -5.82 -3.92
N ASN A 110 9.37 -5.44 -5.13
CA ASN A 110 8.55 -5.34 -6.33
C ASN A 110 7.36 -4.37 -6.17
N ILE A 111 7.53 -3.34 -5.36
CA ILE A 111 6.56 -2.26 -5.19
C ILE A 111 7.10 -1.01 -5.85
N ALA A 112 6.36 -0.48 -6.82
CA ALA A 112 6.67 0.78 -7.48
C ALA A 112 5.88 1.92 -6.82
N TYR A 113 6.56 3.02 -6.54
CA TYR A 113 5.90 4.26 -6.18
C TYR A 113 5.32 4.92 -7.43
N SER A 114 4.08 5.39 -7.38
CA SER A 114 3.40 6.09 -8.48
C SER A 114 3.29 7.58 -8.22
N THR A 115 2.62 7.97 -7.16
CA THR A 115 2.39 9.38 -6.82
C THR A 115 2.07 9.56 -5.35
N HIS A 116 2.09 10.81 -4.88
CA HIS A 116 1.54 11.20 -3.58
C HIS A 116 0.90 12.59 -3.65
N ASN A 117 -0.04 12.84 -2.78
CA ASN A 117 -0.63 14.15 -2.60
C ASN A 117 0.28 15.03 -1.73
N PRO A 118 0.22 16.37 -1.86
CA PRO A 118 0.84 17.27 -0.90
C PRO A 118 0.35 17.01 0.53
N ALA A 119 1.19 17.38 1.51
CA ALA A 119 0.80 17.36 2.91
C ALA A 119 -0.48 18.21 3.13
N ARG A 120 -1.47 17.63 3.78
CA ARG A 120 -2.75 18.27 4.07
C ARG A 120 -2.94 18.34 5.58
N ASP A 121 -3.34 19.52 6.07
CA ASP A 121 -3.81 19.70 7.44
C ASP A 121 -5.20 19.07 7.60
N THR A 122 -5.31 18.17 8.56
CA THR A 122 -6.56 17.51 8.93
C THR A 122 -6.77 17.57 10.45
N SER A 123 -6.10 18.54 11.11
CA SER A 123 -6.26 18.80 12.53
C SER A 123 -7.71 19.10 12.86
N PHE A 124 -8.15 18.69 14.02
CA PHE A 124 -9.50 18.98 14.49
C PHE A 124 -9.51 19.33 15.97
N GLN A 125 -10.51 20.12 16.36
CA GLN A 125 -10.76 20.46 17.74
C GLN A 125 -11.94 19.65 18.27
N TYR A 126 -11.71 18.95 19.38
CA TYR A 126 -12.76 18.24 20.10
C TYR A 126 -12.80 18.72 21.57
N LEU A 127 -13.89 19.38 21.94
CA LEU A 127 -14.01 20.06 23.23
C LEU A 127 -12.85 21.07 23.40
N ASP A 128 -12.08 20.93 24.48
CA ASP A 128 -10.95 21.81 24.81
C ASP A 128 -9.59 21.28 24.33
N LYS A 129 -9.59 20.21 23.52
CA LYS A 129 -8.37 19.60 22.98
C LYS A 129 -8.28 19.83 21.48
N VAL A 130 -7.09 20.26 21.03
CA VAL A 130 -6.73 20.33 19.61
C VAL A 130 -5.85 19.14 19.31
N GLU A 131 -6.28 18.31 18.38
CA GLU A 131 -5.44 17.25 17.81
C GLU A 131 -4.79 17.73 16.53
N ILE A 132 -3.49 17.99 16.57
CA ILE A 132 -2.71 18.39 15.40
C ILE A 132 -2.47 17.14 14.55
N ARG A 133 -2.89 17.21 13.27
CA ARG A 133 -2.80 16.07 12.36
C ARG A 133 -2.55 16.52 10.93
N TYR A 134 -1.53 15.95 10.31
CA TYR A 134 -1.24 16.12 8.90
C TYR A 134 -1.23 14.78 8.18
N GLU A 135 -1.71 14.76 6.94
CA GLU A 135 -1.78 13.53 6.15
C GLU A 135 -1.29 13.71 4.72
N THR A 136 -0.90 12.61 4.12
CA THR A 136 -0.72 12.46 2.68
C THR A 136 -1.30 11.12 2.22
N LEU A 137 -1.77 11.08 0.97
CA LEU A 137 -2.12 9.83 0.29
C LEU A 137 -0.99 9.50 -0.67
N CYS A 138 -0.49 8.30 -0.62
CA CYS A 138 0.44 7.79 -1.62
C CYS A 138 -0.14 6.59 -2.36
N THR A 139 0.23 6.47 -3.62
CA THR A 139 -0.20 5.39 -4.51
C THR A 139 1.00 4.51 -4.83
N LEU A 140 0.86 3.22 -4.54
CA LEU A 140 1.87 2.19 -4.75
C LEU A 140 1.33 1.16 -5.74
N ARG A 141 2.17 0.74 -6.71
CA ARG A 141 1.82 -0.28 -7.71
C ARG A 141 2.65 -1.53 -7.49
N PHE A 142 2.04 -2.67 -7.67
CA PHE A 142 2.73 -3.96 -7.63
C PHE A 142 2.02 -4.98 -8.53
N VAL A 143 2.79 -6.00 -8.92
CA VAL A 143 2.30 -7.08 -9.76
C VAL A 143 2.35 -8.37 -8.98
N GLN A 144 1.28 -9.13 -9.03
CA GLN A 144 1.27 -10.50 -8.52
C GLN A 144 1.01 -11.47 -9.67
N GLY A 145 1.83 -12.50 -9.74
CA GLY A 145 1.60 -13.65 -10.61
C GLY A 145 0.76 -14.70 -9.88
N GLY A 146 -0.27 -15.19 -10.54
CA GLY A 146 -1.03 -16.37 -10.15
C GLY A 146 -0.79 -17.47 -11.18
N ILE A 147 -0.81 -18.75 -10.76
CA ILE A 147 -0.79 -19.87 -11.70
C ILE A 147 -2.22 -20.06 -12.18
N ASP A 148 -2.43 -19.91 -13.47
CA ASP A 148 -3.68 -20.33 -14.10
C ASP A 148 -3.71 -21.87 -14.07
N ARG A 149 -4.71 -22.44 -13.41
CA ARG A 149 -4.87 -23.88 -13.30
C ARG A 149 -5.67 -24.45 -14.49
N GLY A 150 -5.82 -23.69 -15.57
CA GLY A 150 -6.52 -24.15 -16.76
C GLY A 150 -7.99 -24.49 -16.46
N ASP A 151 -8.38 -25.72 -16.73
CA ASP A 151 -9.78 -26.17 -16.67
C ASP A 151 -10.36 -26.40 -15.26
N ASP A 152 -9.81 -25.81 -14.20
CA ASP A 152 -10.41 -25.89 -12.86
C ASP A 152 -11.55 -24.86 -12.74
N PRO A 153 -12.83 -25.30 -12.84
CA PRO A 153 -13.98 -24.39 -12.79
C PRO A 153 -14.07 -23.61 -11.48
N SER A 154 -13.47 -24.10 -10.39
CA SER A 154 -13.44 -23.41 -9.10
C SER A 154 -12.57 -22.15 -9.13
N TYR A 155 -11.62 -22.08 -10.07
CA TYR A 155 -10.78 -20.90 -10.27
C TYR A 155 -11.53 -19.78 -11.00
N ILE A 156 -12.35 -20.16 -12.00
CA ILE A 156 -13.19 -19.23 -12.75
C ILE A 156 -14.25 -18.62 -11.84
N GLU A 157 -14.86 -19.40 -10.93
CA GLU A 157 -15.83 -18.88 -9.96
C GLU A 157 -15.20 -17.88 -8.97
N LYS A 158 -13.97 -18.12 -8.50
CA LYS A 158 -13.27 -17.20 -7.61
C LYS A 158 -12.77 -15.93 -8.31
N ALA A 159 -12.41 -16.02 -9.58
CA ALA A 159 -12.01 -14.87 -10.40
C ALA A 159 -13.24 -14.12 -10.96
N GLY A 160 -14.32 -14.83 -11.29
CA GLY A 160 -15.53 -14.29 -11.91
C GLY A 160 -16.48 -13.59 -10.94
N ALA A 161 -16.31 -13.73 -9.63
CA ALA A 161 -17.18 -13.08 -8.65
C ALA A 161 -17.04 -11.53 -8.63
N THR A 162 -16.14 -10.95 -9.44
CA THR A 162 -15.95 -9.50 -9.52
C THR A 162 -16.08 -8.93 -10.93
N ALA A 163 -16.33 -9.73 -11.94
CA ALA A 163 -16.57 -9.28 -13.33
C ALA A 163 -18.06 -9.31 -13.65
N THR A 164 -18.81 -8.33 -13.16
CA THR A 164 -20.15 -8.01 -13.72
C THR A 164 -19.92 -7.29 -15.04
N TYR A 165 -20.07 -8.00 -16.15
CA TYR A 165 -20.20 -7.37 -17.45
C TYR A 165 -21.55 -6.64 -17.51
N THR A 166 -21.53 -5.34 -17.63
CA THR A 166 -22.61 -4.53 -18.19
C THR A 166 -22.21 -4.07 -19.59
#